data_4fb21cab9213acb54e558a9e92e1cbba
#
_entry.id   4fb21cab9213acb54e558a9e92e1cbba
#
_cell.length_a   1.000
_cell.length_b   1.000
_cell.length_c   1.000
_cell.angle_alpha   90.00
_cell.angle_beta   90.00
_cell.angle_gamma   90.00
#
_symmetry.space_group_name_H-M   'P 1'
#
loop_
_entity.id
_entity.type
_entity.pdbx_description
1 polymer ?
#
loop_
_entity_poly.entity_id
_entity_poly.type
_entity_poly.pdbx_seq_one_letter_code
_entity_poly.pdbx_strand_id
1 'polypeptide(L)'
;TADGTYTEEVPTNAGTYYVKATVEETADYSGLESDAFEFVIGKKILTNDNITKIADQTYTGEEIKPVIEVKDGDKILVLDTDYTVAYEKNIKASEEAKAKVEMISNNYEGTLEKLFTILPKTINSAIILTAPVKNGVPQTEMETNEYTATVAWSPEVTDKFGYSTVYTATITITPKANYTVKGIAENGYTVS
;
A
#
# COMPACT_ATOMS: atom_id res chain seq x y z
N THR A 1 26.61 31.04 -13.18
CA THR A 1 27.34 32.19 -12.64
C THR A 1 27.14 33.39 -13.57
N ALA A 2 27.26 34.61 -13.05
CA ALA A 2 27.14 35.85 -13.85
C ALA A 2 28.15 35.94 -15.02
N ASP A 3 29.27 35.22 -14.90
CA ASP A 3 30.37 35.17 -15.91
C ASP A 3 30.28 33.92 -16.81
N GLY A 4 29.14 33.18 -16.77
CA GLY A 4 28.91 31.98 -17.57
C GLY A 4 28.59 32.29 -19.03
N THR A 5 28.50 31.20 -19.83
CA THR A 5 27.99 31.28 -21.20
C THR A 5 26.46 31.42 -21.17
N TYR A 6 25.93 32.38 -21.88
CA TYR A 6 24.48 32.62 -22.04
C TYR A 6 23.97 31.90 -23.29
N THR A 7 22.78 31.32 -23.17
CA THR A 7 22.06 30.69 -24.27
C THR A 7 20.65 31.25 -24.36
N GLU A 8 19.99 31.07 -25.49
CA GLU A 8 18.58 31.48 -25.67
C GLU A 8 17.58 30.49 -25.03
N GLU A 9 18.05 29.38 -24.43
CA GLU A 9 17.18 28.37 -23.80
C GLU A 9 16.58 28.91 -22.50
N VAL A 10 15.27 28.85 -22.38
CA VAL A 10 14.54 29.22 -21.18
C VAL A 10 14.68 28.10 -20.14
N PRO A 11 15.24 28.35 -18.94
CA PRO A 11 15.38 27.37 -17.91
C PRO A 11 14.01 26.95 -17.35
N THR A 12 13.80 25.64 -17.16
CA THR A 12 12.57 25.07 -16.64
C THR A 12 12.75 24.36 -15.29
N ASN A 13 14.00 24.10 -14.87
CA ASN A 13 14.32 23.43 -13.63
C ASN A 13 14.50 24.43 -12.48
N ALA A 14 14.26 24.01 -11.27
CA ALA A 14 14.57 24.82 -10.08
C ALA A 14 16.07 25.09 -10.00
N GLY A 15 16.43 26.31 -9.68
CA GLY A 15 17.82 26.73 -9.63
C GLY A 15 17.99 28.27 -9.69
N THR A 16 19.22 28.71 -9.57
CA THR A 16 19.61 30.13 -9.73
C THR A 16 20.14 30.35 -11.13
N TYR A 17 19.60 31.32 -11.82
CA TYR A 17 19.89 31.63 -13.22
C TYR A 17 20.24 33.12 -13.37
N TYR A 18 20.87 33.42 -14.49
CA TYR A 18 21.25 34.80 -14.84
C TYR A 18 20.75 35.07 -16.25
N VAL A 19 20.20 36.26 -16.47
CA VAL A 19 19.76 36.76 -17.77
C VAL A 19 20.49 38.03 -18.14
N LYS A 20 20.84 38.16 -19.41
CA LYS A 20 21.33 39.40 -20.02
C LYS A 20 20.47 39.76 -21.23
N ALA A 21 20.31 41.01 -21.47
CA ALA A 21 19.75 41.52 -22.71
C ALA A 21 20.90 42.00 -23.62
N THR A 22 20.84 41.58 -24.90
CA THR A 22 21.80 41.99 -25.91
C THR A 22 21.08 42.67 -27.07
N VAL A 23 21.64 43.73 -27.56
CA VAL A 23 21.26 44.37 -28.81
C VAL A 23 22.43 44.20 -29.75
N GLU A 24 22.20 43.55 -30.88
CA GLU A 24 23.25 43.33 -31.88
C GLU A 24 23.65 44.65 -32.55
N GLU A 25 24.91 44.72 -32.92
CA GLU A 25 25.45 45.84 -33.72
C GLU A 25 24.85 45.82 -35.13
N THR A 26 24.52 46.99 -35.62
CA THR A 26 24.07 47.20 -37.01
C THR A 26 24.96 48.27 -37.68
N ALA A 27 24.73 48.51 -38.96
CA ALA A 27 25.49 49.56 -39.68
C ALA A 27 25.35 50.94 -39.07
N ASP A 28 24.22 51.22 -38.39
CA ASP A 28 23.88 52.54 -37.85
C ASP A 28 23.97 52.63 -36.34
N TYR A 29 24.06 51.50 -35.63
CA TYR A 29 24.05 51.46 -34.14
C TYR A 29 25.08 50.47 -33.61
N SER A 30 25.80 50.86 -32.57
CA SER A 30 26.70 49.96 -31.83
C SER A 30 25.88 48.95 -31.01
N GLY A 31 26.35 47.71 -30.94
CA GLY A 31 25.78 46.70 -30.05
C GLY A 31 25.88 47.11 -28.58
N LEU A 32 24.97 46.61 -27.76
CA LEU A 32 24.90 46.86 -26.33
C LEU A 32 24.54 45.56 -25.58
N GLU A 33 25.18 45.32 -24.44
CA GLU A 33 24.87 44.25 -23.51
C GLU A 33 24.56 44.83 -22.13
N SER A 34 23.52 44.32 -21.48
CA SER A 34 23.20 44.69 -20.10
C SER A 34 24.11 43.97 -19.10
N ASP A 35 24.14 44.47 -17.86
CA ASP A 35 24.61 43.65 -16.73
C ASP A 35 23.76 42.37 -16.57
N ALA A 36 24.38 41.35 -15.93
CA ALA A 36 23.68 40.12 -15.61
C ALA A 36 22.69 40.37 -14.48
N PHE A 37 21.43 39.92 -14.68
CA PHE A 37 20.40 39.94 -13.65
C PHE A 37 20.14 38.49 -13.14
N GLU A 38 20.25 38.30 -11.82
CA GLU A 38 19.99 37.03 -11.18
C GLU A 38 18.49 36.84 -10.95
N PHE A 39 17.98 35.60 -11.22
CA PHE A 39 16.66 35.19 -10.79
C PHE A 39 16.66 33.71 -10.34
N VAL A 40 15.68 33.33 -9.52
CA VAL A 40 15.57 32.00 -8.95
C VAL A 40 14.27 31.36 -9.39
N ILE A 41 14.35 30.13 -9.89
CA ILE A 41 13.22 29.25 -10.03
C ILE A 41 13.19 28.36 -8.78
N GLY A 42 12.16 28.53 -7.93
CA GLY A 42 12.00 27.76 -6.70
C GLY A 42 11.56 26.32 -6.98
N LYS A 43 11.82 25.43 -6.03
CA LYS A 43 11.26 24.08 -6.07
C LYS A 43 9.74 24.12 -5.94
N LYS A 44 9.06 23.20 -6.63
CA LYS A 44 7.61 23.04 -6.50
C LYS A 44 7.28 22.20 -5.28
N ILE A 45 6.44 22.74 -4.39
CA ILE A 45 5.94 21.99 -3.23
C ILE A 45 4.80 21.08 -3.67
N LEU A 46 4.91 19.79 -3.39
CA LEU A 46 3.87 18.80 -3.60
C LEU A 46 3.13 18.50 -2.29
N THR A 47 1.89 18.04 -2.40
CA THR A 47 1.01 17.71 -1.29
C THR A 47 0.50 16.27 -1.40
N ASN A 48 -0.21 15.77 -0.37
CA ASN A 48 -0.78 14.43 -0.37
C ASN A 48 -1.75 14.16 -1.55
N ASP A 49 -2.29 15.22 -2.15
CA ASP A 49 -3.18 15.10 -3.32
C ASP A 49 -2.44 14.72 -4.60
N ASN A 50 -1.12 14.91 -4.61
CA ASN A 50 -0.27 14.49 -5.72
C ASN A 50 -0.02 12.98 -5.74
N ILE A 51 -0.34 12.24 -4.65
CA ILE A 51 -0.32 10.78 -4.63
C ILE A 51 -1.67 10.25 -5.11
N THR A 52 -1.66 9.40 -6.13
CA THR A 52 -2.88 8.73 -6.59
C THR A 52 -3.48 7.84 -5.51
N LYS A 53 -4.79 7.52 -5.62
CA LYS A 53 -5.43 6.64 -4.66
C LYS A 53 -4.77 5.25 -4.70
N ILE A 54 -4.33 4.78 -3.53
CA ILE A 54 -3.83 3.42 -3.36
C ILE A 54 -5.03 2.47 -3.24
N ALA A 55 -5.08 1.41 -4.04
CA ALA A 55 -6.12 0.39 -3.94
C ALA A 55 -5.99 -0.40 -2.64
N ASP A 56 -7.12 -0.93 -2.14
CA ASP A 56 -7.12 -1.82 -1.00
C ASP A 56 -6.27 -3.06 -1.28
N GLN A 57 -5.50 -3.46 -0.29
CA GLN A 57 -4.64 -4.63 -0.32
C GLN A 57 -5.27 -5.75 0.52
N THR A 58 -4.79 -6.97 0.39
CA THR A 58 -5.22 -8.10 1.24
C THR A 58 -4.05 -8.60 2.06
N TYR A 59 -4.30 -8.93 3.31
CA TYR A 59 -3.30 -9.49 4.22
C TYR A 59 -2.60 -10.72 3.62
N THR A 60 -1.27 -10.72 3.65
CA THR A 60 -0.43 -11.81 3.10
C THR A 60 0.41 -12.52 4.17
N GLY A 61 0.57 -11.89 5.33
CA GLY A 61 1.52 -12.30 6.37
C GLY A 61 2.87 -11.60 6.28
N GLU A 62 3.16 -10.94 5.15
CA GLU A 62 4.41 -10.25 4.85
C GLU A 62 4.16 -8.74 4.69
N GLU A 63 5.25 -7.96 4.55
CA GLU A 63 5.15 -6.54 4.23
C GLU A 63 4.47 -6.31 2.88
N ILE A 64 3.48 -5.42 2.87
CA ILE A 64 2.72 -5.03 1.69
C ILE A 64 3.20 -3.65 1.23
N LYS A 65 3.77 -3.60 0.03
CA LYS A 65 4.37 -2.40 -0.57
C LYS A 65 3.72 -2.11 -1.91
N PRO A 66 2.50 -1.52 -1.93
CA PRO A 66 1.83 -1.16 -3.18
C PRO A 66 2.65 -0.14 -3.96
N VAL A 67 2.54 -0.17 -5.28
CA VAL A 67 3.17 0.85 -6.13
C VAL A 67 2.52 2.20 -5.82
N ILE A 68 3.35 3.20 -5.57
CA ILE A 68 2.92 4.57 -5.31
C ILE A 68 3.21 5.41 -6.56
N GLU A 69 2.19 6.01 -7.12
CA GLU A 69 2.31 6.93 -8.23
C GLU A 69 2.13 8.37 -7.73
N VAL A 70 3.11 9.21 -8.00
CA VAL A 70 3.10 10.66 -7.69
C VAL A 70 2.99 11.44 -8.99
N LYS A 71 2.06 12.41 -9.02
CA LYS A 71 1.82 13.24 -10.22
C LYS A 71 1.96 14.73 -9.93
N ASP A 72 2.52 15.43 -10.90
CA ASP A 72 2.48 16.86 -11.00
C ASP A 72 1.68 17.26 -12.25
N GLY A 73 0.37 17.47 -12.08
CA GLY A 73 -0.55 17.57 -13.21
C GLY A 73 -0.55 16.27 -14.01
N ASP A 74 -0.24 16.36 -15.30
CA ASP A 74 -0.15 15.20 -16.20
C ASP A 74 1.22 14.49 -16.16
N LYS A 75 2.22 15.11 -15.50
CA LYS A 75 3.56 14.52 -15.38
C LYS A 75 3.58 13.48 -14.28
N ILE A 76 3.93 12.22 -14.62
CA ILE A 76 4.21 11.16 -13.64
C ILE A 76 5.67 11.30 -13.21
N LEU A 77 5.90 11.34 -11.90
CA LEU A 77 7.24 11.40 -11.32
C LEU A 77 7.84 9.98 -11.23
N VAL A 78 9.16 9.91 -11.28
CA VAL A 78 9.90 8.64 -11.35
C VAL A 78 10.44 8.26 -9.98
N LEU A 79 10.07 7.06 -9.49
CA LEU A 79 10.60 6.48 -8.26
C LEU A 79 12.13 6.37 -8.33
N ASP A 80 12.80 6.60 -7.21
CA ASP A 80 14.26 6.61 -7.03
C ASP A 80 15.01 7.69 -7.85
N THR A 81 14.27 8.54 -8.60
CA THR A 81 14.81 9.69 -9.31
C THR A 81 14.20 10.99 -8.78
N ASP A 82 12.88 11.06 -8.69
CA ASP A 82 12.17 12.24 -8.20
C ASP A 82 11.75 12.08 -6.74
N TYR A 83 11.49 10.87 -6.28
CA TYR A 83 11.05 10.58 -4.91
C TYR A 83 11.43 9.17 -4.46
N THR A 84 11.41 8.96 -3.14
CA THR A 84 11.52 7.63 -2.49
C THR A 84 10.25 7.32 -1.71
N VAL A 85 10.03 6.04 -1.40
CA VAL A 85 8.86 5.58 -0.63
C VAL A 85 9.29 4.70 0.54
N ALA A 86 8.78 5.02 1.73
CA ALA A 86 8.82 4.17 2.91
C ALA A 86 7.40 3.76 3.32
N TYR A 87 7.26 2.62 4.00
CA TYR A 87 5.96 2.11 4.45
C TYR A 87 5.95 1.92 5.95
N GLU A 88 4.77 2.16 6.56
CA GLU A 88 4.53 1.96 7.98
C GLU A 88 3.22 1.20 8.18
N LYS A 89 3.17 0.36 9.23
CA LYS A 89 1.98 -0.44 9.60
C LYS A 89 1.45 -1.32 8.44
N ASN A 90 2.34 -1.74 7.54
CA ASN A 90 2.02 -2.39 6.26
C ASN A 90 2.07 -3.92 6.29
N ILE A 91 1.93 -4.55 7.48
CA ILE A 91 1.95 -6.01 7.63
C ILE A 91 0.58 -6.56 8.03
N LYS A 92 -0.12 -5.92 8.95
CA LYS A 92 -1.38 -6.41 9.52
C LYS A 92 -2.59 -5.80 8.82
N ALA A 93 -3.71 -6.52 8.81
CA ALA A 93 -4.99 -5.99 8.37
C ALA A 93 -5.35 -4.75 9.19
N SER A 94 -5.50 -3.60 8.53
CA SER A 94 -5.69 -2.30 9.14
C SER A 94 -6.06 -1.26 8.07
N GLU A 95 -6.74 -0.19 8.48
CA GLU A 95 -6.96 1.02 7.68
C GLU A 95 -5.86 2.08 7.91
N GLU A 96 -4.85 1.76 8.73
CA GLU A 96 -3.79 2.68 9.14
C GLU A 96 -2.46 2.44 8.43
N ALA A 97 -2.40 1.50 7.48
CA ALA A 97 -1.20 1.30 6.68
C ALA A 97 -0.90 2.58 5.89
N LYS A 98 0.37 2.96 5.83
CA LYS A 98 0.78 4.25 5.31
C LYS A 98 1.97 4.11 4.37
N ALA A 99 1.91 4.82 3.24
CA ALA A 99 3.06 5.13 2.41
C ALA A 99 3.53 6.55 2.71
N LYS A 100 4.82 6.71 2.97
CA LYS A 100 5.52 8.00 3.11
C LYS A 100 6.38 8.22 1.89
N VAL A 101 6.19 9.37 1.24
CA VAL A 101 6.92 9.76 0.03
C VAL A 101 7.79 10.96 0.36
N GLU A 102 9.08 10.87 0.08
CA GLU A 102 10.04 11.96 0.23
C GLU A 102 10.55 12.38 -1.15
N MET A 103 10.47 13.68 -1.45
CA MET A 103 10.98 14.25 -2.69
C MET A 103 12.50 14.35 -2.62
N ILE A 104 13.19 13.77 -3.62
CA ILE A 104 14.66 13.80 -3.75
C ILE A 104 15.13 14.57 -4.98
N SER A 105 14.22 14.94 -5.87
CA SER A 105 14.49 15.73 -7.07
C SER A 105 14.88 17.16 -6.75
N ASN A 106 15.71 17.75 -7.60
CA ASN A 106 16.03 19.19 -7.50
C ASN A 106 14.84 20.10 -7.81
N ASN A 107 13.80 19.61 -8.50
CA ASN A 107 12.64 20.40 -8.93
C ASN A 107 11.47 20.37 -7.95
N TYR A 108 11.48 19.41 -7.01
CA TYR A 108 10.38 19.21 -6.09
C TYR A 108 10.87 19.19 -4.64
N GLU A 109 9.99 19.54 -3.72
CA GLU A 109 10.21 19.42 -2.29
C GLU A 109 8.93 19.02 -1.56
N GLY A 110 9.10 18.46 -0.37
CA GLY A 110 8.02 18.03 0.53
C GLY A 110 8.14 16.57 0.93
N THR A 111 7.41 16.25 1.99
CA THR A 111 7.14 14.88 2.45
C THR A 111 5.65 14.69 2.42
N LEU A 112 5.20 13.66 1.71
CA LEU A 112 3.79 13.35 1.53
C LEU A 112 3.45 12.02 2.19
N GLU A 113 2.20 11.89 2.63
CA GLU A 113 1.72 10.65 3.24
C GLU A 113 0.38 10.24 2.64
N LYS A 114 0.20 8.94 2.40
CA LYS A 114 -1.07 8.37 1.95
C LYS A 114 -1.40 7.12 2.73
N LEU A 115 -2.58 7.09 3.34
CA LEU A 115 -3.11 5.88 3.97
C LEU A 115 -3.65 4.91 2.91
N PHE A 116 -3.57 3.63 3.21
CA PHE A 116 -4.22 2.57 2.45
C PHE A 116 -4.72 1.47 3.39
N THR A 117 -5.72 0.73 2.92
CA THR A 117 -6.35 -0.35 3.68
C THR A 117 -5.69 -1.69 3.35
N ILE A 118 -5.40 -2.46 4.39
CA ILE A 118 -5.09 -3.88 4.29
C ILE A 118 -6.29 -4.66 4.84
N LEU A 119 -7.03 -5.29 3.94
CA LEU A 119 -8.20 -6.09 4.28
C LEU A 119 -7.78 -7.42 4.92
N PRO A 120 -8.55 -7.95 5.89
CA PRO A 120 -8.36 -9.31 6.38
C PRO A 120 -8.47 -10.33 5.24
N LYS A 121 -7.63 -11.37 5.30
CA LYS A 121 -7.68 -12.48 4.36
C LYS A 121 -8.84 -13.43 4.71
N THR A 122 -9.62 -13.83 3.71
CA THR A 122 -10.64 -14.86 3.91
C THR A 122 -9.97 -16.19 4.25
N ILE A 123 -10.46 -16.88 5.27
CA ILE A 123 -10.01 -18.20 5.70
C ILE A 123 -10.18 -19.17 4.53
N ASN A 124 -9.16 -19.95 4.22
CA ASN A 124 -9.21 -21.00 3.22
C ASN A 124 -8.62 -22.35 3.69
N SER A 125 -8.18 -22.42 4.94
CA SER A 125 -7.73 -23.68 5.53
C SER A 125 -8.88 -24.68 5.63
N ALA A 126 -8.62 -25.94 5.23
CA ALA A 126 -9.59 -27.01 5.34
C ALA A 126 -10.05 -27.22 6.80
N ILE A 127 -11.31 -27.55 6.98
CA ILE A 127 -11.85 -27.97 8.26
C ILE A 127 -11.66 -29.49 8.34
N ILE A 128 -10.73 -29.92 9.18
CA ILE A 128 -10.44 -31.36 9.37
C ILE A 128 -11.14 -31.82 10.63
N LEU A 129 -12.20 -32.61 10.46
CA LEU A 129 -12.98 -33.19 11.54
C LEU A 129 -12.76 -34.71 11.63
N THR A 130 -12.37 -35.18 12.80
CA THR A 130 -12.28 -36.64 13.05
C THR A 130 -13.67 -37.26 13.05
N ALA A 131 -13.90 -38.15 12.12
CA ALA A 131 -15.18 -38.89 12.02
C ALA A 131 -15.51 -39.65 13.31
N PRO A 132 -16.79 -39.68 13.74
CA PRO A 132 -17.20 -40.43 14.91
C PRO A 132 -17.01 -41.95 14.70
N VAL A 133 -16.25 -42.55 15.59
CA VAL A 133 -16.07 -43.99 15.65
C VAL A 133 -16.49 -44.49 17.01
N LYS A 134 -17.03 -45.71 17.08
CA LYS A 134 -17.44 -46.35 18.33
C LYS A 134 -16.34 -46.28 19.38
N ASN A 135 -16.68 -45.87 20.60
CA ASN A 135 -15.77 -45.65 21.72
C ASN A 135 -14.67 -44.60 21.46
N GLY A 136 -14.72 -43.89 20.32
CA GLY A 136 -13.85 -42.72 20.06
C GLY A 136 -14.25 -41.51 20.93
N VAL A 137 -13.27 -40.73 21.30
CA VAL A 137 -13.49 -39.47 22.01
C VAL A 137 -13.91 -38.40 20.99
N PRO A 138 -14.98 -37.61 21.24
CA PRO A 138 -15.39 -36.54 20.33
C PRO A 138 -14.34 -35.47 20.25
N GLN A 139 -14.06 -34.98 19.05
CA GLN A 139 -13.30 -33.78 18.85
C GLN A 139 -14.21 -32.60 19.20
N THR A 140 -13.75 -31.69 20.08
CA THR A 140 -14.51 -30.54 20.57
C THR A 140 -13.92 -29.22 20.14
N GLU A 141 -12.66 -29.19 19.72
CA GLU A 141 -11.93 -28.00 19.33
C GLU A 141 -11.01 -28.27 18.14
N MET A 142 -10.72 -27.20 17.40
CA MET A 142 -9.72 -27.17 16.33
C MET A 142 -8.96 -25.87 16.38
N GLU A 143 -7.71 -25.90 15.99
CA GLU A 143 -6.88 -24.70 15.85
C GLU A 143 -6.00 -24.81 14.61
N THR A 144 -5.96 -23.72 13.85
CA THR A 144 -5.08 -23.52 12.70
C THR A 144 -4.36 -22.18 12.82
N ASN A 145 -3.54 -21.82 11.85
CA ASN A 145 -2.95 -20.48 11.78
C ASN A 145 -3.99 -19.41 11.47
N GLU A 146 -5.14 -19.76 10.87
CA GLU A 146 -6.16 -18.84 10.37
C GLU A 146 -7.35 -18.69 11.31
N TYR A 147 -7.71 -19.74 12.06
CA TYR A 147 -8.89 -19.75 12.93
C TYR A 147 -8.75 -20.70 14.12
N THR A 148 -9.61 -20.50 15.11
CA THR A 148 -10.00 -21.51 16.09
C THR A 148 -11.44 -21.94 15.80
N ALA A 149 -11.82 -23.17 16.17
CA ALA A 149 -13.20 -23.61 16.06
C ALA A 149 -13.59 -24.49 17.25
N THR A 150 -14.87 -24.42 17.62
CA THR A 150 -15.50 -25.35 18.56
C THR A 150 -16.42 -26.31 17.80
N VAL A 151 -16.54 -27.54 18.29
CA VAL A 151 -17.40 -28.59 17.70
C VAL A 151 -18.41 -29.04 18.76
N ALA A 152 -19.68 -28.88 18.46
CA ALA A 152 -20.78 -29.43 19.24
C ALA A 152 -21.40 -30.64 18.49
N TRP A 153 -21.64 -31.71 19.22
CA TRP A 153 -22.22 -32.93 18.66
C TRP A 153 -23.69 -33.09 19.07
N SER A 154 -24.51 -33.50 18.12
CA SER A 154 -25.91 -33.87 18.37
C SER A 154 -26.19 -35.29 17.85
N PRO A 155 -26.67 -36.24 18.66
CA PRO A 155 -26.88 -36.14 20.14
C PRO A 155 -25.61 -35.77 20.88
N GLU A 156 -25.78 -35.10 22.05
CA GLU A 156 -24.65 -34.68 22.89
C GLU A 156 -23.77 -35.88 23.30
N VAL A 157 -22.46 -35.72 23.23
CA VAL A 157 -21.46 -36.73 23.61
C VAL A 157 -20.54 -36.15 24.67
N THR A 158 -20.62 -36.68 25.88
CA THR A 158 -19.84 -36.21 27.03
C THR A 158 -18.54 -36.99 27.25
N ASP A 159 -18.45 -38.25 26.79
CA ASP A 159 -17.25 -39.09 26.96
C ASP A 159 -16.87 -39.75 25.62
N LYS A 160 -17.69 -40.68 25.11
CA LYS A 160 -17.38 -41.46 23.92
C LYS A 160 -18.59 -41.63 23.01
N PHE A 161 -18.33 -41.77 21.70
CA PHE A 161 -19.38 -42.11 20.74
C PHE A 161 -20.01 -43.49 21.00
N GLY A 162 -21.33 -43.53 20.93
CA GLY A 162 -22.13 -44.77 21.10
C GLY A 162 -22.15 -45.62 19.84
N TYR A 163 -22.96 -46.72 19.96
CA TYR A 163 -23.21 -47.66 18.85
C TYR A 163 -24.39 -47.20 18.00
N SER A 164 -24.33 -47.47 16.70
CA SER A 164 -25.49 -47.36 15.78
C SER A 164 -26.23 -46.00 15.89
N THR A 165 -25.49 -44.96 16.22
CA THR A 165 -26.03 -43.61 16.39
C THR A 165 -25.47 -42.71 15.28
N VAL A 166 -26.36 -41.98 14.61
CA VAL A 166 -25.96 -40.92 13.66
C VAL A 166 -25.71 -39.66 14.46
N TYR A 167 -24.51 -39.08 14.31
CA TYR A 167 -24.11 -37.82 14.94
C TYR A 167 -24.01 -36.71 13.93
N THR A 168 -24.45 -35.53 14.32
CA THR A 168 -24.26 -34.27 13.57
C THR A 168 -23.29 -33.38 14.32
N ALA A 169 -22.25 -32.88 13.64
CA ALA A 169 -21.34 -31.92 14.18
C ALA A 169 -21.76 -30.48 13.76
N THR A 170 -21.87 -29.58 14.73
CA THR A 170 -21.96 -28.16 14.48
C THR A 170 -20.63 -27.54 14.79
N ILE A 171 -19.99 -26.93 13.77
CA ILE A 171 -18.65 -26.33 13.87
C ILE A 171 -18.80 -24.82 13.86
N THR A 172 -18.37 -24.17 14.93
CA THR A 172 -18.36 -22.69 15.04
C THR A 172 -16.93 -22.19 14.87
N ILE A 173 -16.67 -21.46 13.77
CA ILE A 173 -15.36 -20.93 13.41
C ILE A 173 -15.21 -19.51 13.98
N THR A 174 -14.10 -19.25 14.64
CA THR A 174 -13.68 -17.91 15.09
C THR A 174 -12.37 -17.54 14.38
N PRO A 175 -12.41 -16.58 13.43
CA PRO A 175 -11.20 -16.11 12.77
C PRO A 175 -10.16 -15.56 13.76
N LYS A 176 -8.90 -15.86 13.51
CA LYS A 176 -7.77 -15.19 14.19
C LYS A 176 -7.57 -13.78 13.62
N ALA A 177 -6.77 -12.98 14.30
CA ALA A 177 -6.41 -11.65 13.82
C ALA A 177 -5.90 -11.68 12.36
N ASN A 178 -6.28 -10.71 11.57
CA ASN A 178 -5.99 -10.58 10.13
C ASN A 178 -6.74 -11.55 9.20
N TYR A 179 -7.66 -12.36 9.74
CA TYR A 179 -8.49 -13.28 8.95
C TYR A 179 -9.98 -12.97 9.11
N THR A 180 -10.78 -13.45 8.16
CA THR A 180 -12.24 -13.21 8.13
C THR A 180 -12.97 -14.40 7.49
N VAL A 181 -14.23 -14.58 7.87
CA VAL A 181 -15.19 -15.45 7.17
C VAL A 181 -16.11 -14.66 6.23
N LYS A 182 -15.90 -13.35 6.10
CA LYS A 182 -16.72 -12.49 5.25
C LYS A 182 -16.71 -13.00 3.80
N GLY A 183 -17.88 -13.12 3.22
CA GLY A 183 -18.06 -13.61 1.85
C GLY A 183 -18.20 -15.12 1.74
N ILE A 184 -18.11 -15.88 2.85
CA ILE A 184 -18.42 -17.31 2.89
C ILE A 184 -19.86 -17.48 3.39
N ALA A 185 -20.65 -18.24 2.65
CA ALA A 185 -22.00 -18.60 3.05
C ALA A 185 -21.97 -19.55 4.27
N GLU A 186 -23.07 -19.60 5.02
CA GLU A 186 -23.25 -20.65 6.03
C GLU A 186 -23.10 -22.03 5.37
N ASN A 187 -22.38 -22.93 6.00
CA ASN A 187 -22.01 -24.26 5.47
C ASN A 187 -21.17 -24.20 4.17
N GLY A 188 -20.55 -23.06 3.87
CA GLY A 188 -19.74 -22.87 2.67
C GLY A 188 -18.34 -23.48 2.72
N TYR A 189 -17.93 -24.05 3.88
CA TYR A 189 -16.63 -24.73 4.02
C TYR A 189 -16.77 -26.24 3.76
N THR A 190 -15.78 -26.80 3.10
CA THR A 190 -15.65 -28.26 2.97
C THR A 190 -15.03 -28.82 4.24
N VAL A 191 -15.69 -29.82 4.83
CA VAL A 191 -15.17 -30.58 5.97
C VAL A 191 -14.63 -31.93 5.43
N SER A 192 -13.44 -32.28 5.80
CA SER A 192 -12.76 -33.54 5.39
C SER A 192 -12.24 -34.29 6.61
#